data_f1e6e9f7d777553ccfa1758225ce55d6
#
_entry.id   f1e6e9f7d777553ccfa1758225ce55d6
#
_cell.length_a   1.000
_cell.length_b   1.000
_cell.length_c   1.000
_cell.angle_alpha   90.00
_cell.angle_beta   90.00
_cell.angle_gamma   90.00
#
_symmetry.space_group_name_H-M   'P 1'
#
loop_
_entity.id
_entity.type
_entity.pdbx_description
1 polymer ?
#
loop_
_entity_poly.entity_id
_entity_poly.type
_entity_poly.pdbx_seq_one_letter_code
_entity_poly.pdbx_strand_id
1 'polypeptide(L)'
;PLYNIQSDRVEDAFILDVDMALVEETIRAPGGVEGDRSPNFYIVNYNADNSLTAFRFANSDISIESAENSFSEDNQNFNAGSFIIKVDDNEELSDRIKDAASEYGFTAYGVDSRPDVATHSVETPRVAIMHTWTSTQTEGWIRLGLDQYGVPYDYISVHDVRDNDDLRDSYDLILFGAASRAVVDDPLGIIHGLQGDKPMPWQASEFTPNLGRQDSTDDMRGGLGIEGVANIKEFVEAGGVFVTFSSSSSLPTHFGMAQGVNIRTTPKLWAPGGVFRTQITDSGSPITYGYGEELGVYF
;
A
#
# COMPACT_ATOMS: atom_id res chain seq x y z
N PRO A 1 -14.24 6.70 8.38
CA PRO A 1 -12.84 7.07 8.57
C PRO A 1 -11.94 6.24 7.67
N LEU A 2 -10.96 6.88 7.06
CA LEU A 2 -10.03 6.26 6.10
C LEU A 2 -9.03 5.29 6.78
N TYR A 3 -8.98 5.25 8.11
CA TYR A 3 -7.99 4.49 8.88
C TYR A 3 -8.62 3.58 9.93
N ASN A 4 -9.84 3.09 9.72
CA ASN A 4 -10.55 2.25 10.69
C ASN A 4 -10.54 2.84 12.13
N ILE A 5 -10.60 4.16 12.25
CA ILE A 5 -10.57 4.86 13.53
C ILE A 5 -11.99 5.01 14.05
N GLN A 6 -12.26 4.52 15.24
CA GLN A 6 -13.49 4.83 15.95
C GLN A 6 -13.46 6.30 16.36
N SER A 7 -14.53 7.03 16.09
CA SER A 7 -14.67 8.44 16.48
C SER A 7 -16.05 8.68 17.06
N ASP A 8 -16.09 9.35 18.21
CA ASP A 8 -17.30 9.73 18.89
C ASP A 8 -17.44 11.24 18.89
N ARG A 9 -18.65 11.72 18.59
CA ARG A 9 -18.95 13.13 18.64
C ARG A 9 -19.38 13.51 20.05
N VAL A 10 -18.64 14.40 20.69
CA VAL A 10 -18.98 14.98 22.00
C VAL A 10 -19.75 16.27 21.75
N GLU A 11 -21.01 16.32 22.20
CA GLU A 11 -21.88 17.52 22.07
C GLU A 11 -22.00 18.29 23.37
N ASP A 12 -21.57 17.74 24.48
CA ASP A 12 -21.63 18.39 25.79
C ASP A 12 -20.50 19.40 25.93
N ALA A 13 -20.85 20.61 26.39
CA ALA A 13 -19.90 21.71 26.55
C ALA A 13 -18.85 21.45 27.65
N PHE A 14 -19.04 20.47 28.55
CA PHE A 14 -18.07 20.16 29.60
C PHE A 14 -16.67 19.90 29.06
N ILE A 15 -16.55 19.44 27.80
CA ILE A 15 -15.25 19.18 27.17
C ILE A 15 -14.35 20.42 27.10
N LEU A 16 -14.97 21.63 27.16
CA LEU A 16 -14.23 22.89 27.15
C LEU A 16 -13.66 23.24 28.51
N ASP A 17 -14.15 22.61 29.60
CA ASP A 17 -13.73 22.82 30.97
C ASP A 17 -12.68 21.76 31.41
N VAL A 18 -12.32 20.83 30.53
CA VAL A 18 -11.30 19.81 30.82
C VAL A 18 -9.92 20.39 30.61
N ASP A 19 -9.02 20.13 31.54
CA ASP A 19 -7.60 20.49 31.39
C ASP A 19 -7.01 19.79 30.15
N MET A 20 -6.46 20.59 29.25
CA MET A 20 -5.84 20.10 28.01
C MET A 20 -4.36 20.48 28.00
N ALA A 21 -3.53 19.55 27.53
CA ALA A 21 -2.12 19.81 27.27
C ALA A 21 -1.88 19.85 25.77
N LEU A 22 -1.01 20.75 25.32
CA LEU A 22 -0.55 20.78 23.95
C LEU A 22 0.30 19.54 23.69
N VAL A 23 -0.03 18.83 22.61
CA VAL A 23 0.79 17.72 22.12
C VAL A 23 1.91 18.29 21.26
N GLU A 24 3.13 18.21 21.75
CA GLU A 24 4.33 18.76 21.07
C GLU A 24 5.12 17.69 20.30
N GLU A 25 4.87 16.40 20.58
CA GLU A 25 5.54 15.27 19.94
C GLU A 25 4.53 14.31 19.32
N THR A 26 4.99 13.49 18.36
CA THR A 26 4.14 12.45 17.78
C THR A 26 3.75 11.43 18.86
N ILE A 27 2.45 11.31 19.13
CA ILE A 27 1.92 10.27 20.00
C ILE A 27 1.98 8.94 19.24
N ARG A 28 2.64 7.95 19.84
CA ARG A 28 2.62 6.57 19.39
C ARG A 28 1.64 5.77 20.24
N ALA A 29 0.95 4.82 19.62
CA ALA A 29 0.16 3.84 20.37
C ALA A 29 1.10 3.03 21.27
N PRO A 30 0.71 2.76 22.52
CA PRO A 30 1.49 1.85 23.36
C PRO A 30 1.46 0.46 22.75
N GLY A 31 2.63 -0.16 22.64
CA GLY A 31 2.77 -1.53 22.18
C GLY A 31 3.50 -2.38 23.19
N GLY A 32 3.41 -3.70 23.04
CA GLY A 32 4.08 -4.62 23.96
C GLY A 32 3.69 -6.08 23.73
N VAL A 33 4.08 -6.92 24.66
CA VAL A 33 3.80 -8.35 24.64
C VAL A 33 2.86 -8.69 25.79
N GLU A 34 1.81 -9.43 25.50
CA GLU A 34 0.84 -9.97 26.45
C GLU A 34 0.73 -11.50 26.31
N GLY A 35 0.01 -12.18 27.21
CA GLY A 35 -0.20 -13.61 27.19
C GLY A 35 0.93 -14.40 27.85
N ASP A 36 1.28 -15.56 27.30
CA ASP A 36 2.28 -16.46 27.86
C ASP A 36 3.67 -15.85 27.90
N ARG A 37 4.40 -16.12 28.99
CA ARG A 37 5.76 -15.57 29.20
C ARG A 37 6.84 -16.28 28.36
N SER A 38 6.55 -17.50 27.92
CA SER A 38 7.44 -18.31 27.07
C SER A 38 6.61 -18.98 26.00
N PRO A 39 6.04 -18.17 25.08
CA PRO A 39 5.11 -18.69 24.08
C PRO A 39 5.84 -19.49 23.00
N ASN A 40 5.12 -20.41 22.36
CA ASN A 40 5.57 -21.07 21.14
C ASN A 40 5.17 -20.28 19.88
N PHE A 41 4.18 -19.39 20.00
CA PHE A 41 3.70 -18.54 18.93
C PHE A 41 3.36 -17.14 19.46
N TYR A 42 3.53 -16.14 18.59
CA TYR A 42 2.95 -14.81 18.77
C TYR A 42 1.85 -14.57 17.75
N ILE A 43 0.78 -13.92 18.20
CA ILE A 43 -0.31 -13.45 17.35
C ILE A 43 -0.32 -11.93 17.42
N VAL A 44 -0.32 -11.26 16.26
CA VAL A 44 -0.46 -9.80 16.18
C VAL A 44 -1.72 -9.48 15.39
N ASN A 45 -2.69 -8.82 16.03
CA ASN A 45 -3.96 -8.53 15.42
C ASN A 45 -3.82 -7.53 14.26
N TYR A 46 -4.47 -7.80 13.15
CA TYR A 46 -4.52 -6.90 12.00
C TYR A 46 -5.71 -5.94 12.09
N ASN A 47 -5.43 -4.67 12.30
CA ASN A 47 -6.44 -3.62 12.46
C ASN A 47 -6.54 -2.70 11.23
N ALA A 48 -6.09 -3.15 10.07
CA ALA A 48 -6.01 -2.37 8.84
C ALA A 48 -5.19 -1.08 8.99
N ASP A 49 -4.22 -1.08 9.88
CA ASP A 49 -3.21 -0.02 10.02
C ASP A 49 -1.88 -0.42 9.33
N ASN A 50 -0.96 0.53 9.24
CA ASN A 50 0.29 0.32 8.52
C ASN A 50 1.42 -0.23 9.40
N SER A 51 1.20 -0.46 10.70
CA SER A 51 2.23 -0.92 11.63
C SER A 51 2.75 -2.31 11.27
N LEU A 52 1.85 -3.23 10.88
CA LEU A 52 2.25 -4.57 10.45
C LEU A 52 3.01 -4.56 9.11
N THR A 53 2.71 -3.63 8.22
CA THR A 53 3.49 -3.45 6.98
C THR A 53 4.91 -3.03 7.32
N ALA A 54 5.08 -2.00 8.16
CA ALA A 54 6.39 -1.54 8.60
C ALA A 54 7.16 -2.67 9.32
N PHE A 55 6.49 -3.37 10.24
CA PHE A 55 7.08 -4.53 10.94
C PHE A 55 7.54 -5.61 9.97
N ARG A 56 6.71 -5.99 8.97
CA ARG A 56 7.05 -7.04 8.01
C ARG A 56 8.28 -6.70 7.19
N PHE A 57 8.39 -5.49 6.67
CA PHE A 57 9.54 -5.08 5.87
C PHE A 57 10.82 -4.94 6.71
N ALA A 58 10.72 -4.43 7.94
CA ALA A 58 11.86 -4.34 8.84
C ALA A 58 12.35 -5.72 9.33
N ASN A 59 11.51 -6.74 9.27
CA ASN A 59 11.79 -8.11 9.72
C ASN A 59 11.54 -9.12 8.60
N SER A 60 12.10 -8.87 7.41
CA SER A 60 11.90 -9.71 6.22
C SER A 60 12.45 -11.13 6.36
N ASP A 61 13.36 -11.36 7.28
CA ASP A 61 13.98 -12.66 7.60
C ASP A 61 13.10 -13.53 8.51
N ILE A 62 12.09 -12.96 9.19
CA ILE A 62 11.18 -13.74 10.04
C ILE A 62 10.12 -14.41 9.17
N SER A 63 9.89 -15.71 9.39
CA SER A 63 8.76 -16.44 8.80
C SER A 63 7.45 -16.01 9.46
N ILE A 64 6.54 -15.43 8.70
CA ILE A 64 5.25 -14.93 9.17
C ILE A 64 4.14 -15.56 8.34
N GLU A 65 3.10 -16.05 9.01
CA GLU A 65 1.86 -16.47 8.39
C GLU A 65 0.76 -15.43 8.66
N SER A 66 -0.18 -15.26 7.74
CA SER A 66 -1.37 -14.43 7.90
C SER A 66 -2.61 -15.30 8.00
N ALA A 67 -3.48 -15.02 8.96
CA ALA A 67 -4.74 -15.70 9.11
C ALA A 67 -5.72 -15.32 7.97
N GLU A 68 -6.35 -16.33 7.34
CA GLU A 68 -7.31 -16.10 6.25
C GLU A 68 -8.73 -15.79 6.74
N ASN A 69 -9.00 -16.06 8.02
CA ASN A 69 -10.28 -15.81 8.65
C ASN A 69 -10.08 -15.19 10.03
N SER A 70 -11.10 -14.50 10.53
CA SER A 70 -11.14 -14.10 11.93
C SER A 70 -11.27 -15.33 12.84
N PHE A 71 -10.60 -15.31 13.97
CA PHE A 71 -10.58 -16.39 14.95
C PHE A 71 -10.50 -15.87 16.38
N SER A 72 -10.62 -16.76 17.35
CA SER A 72 -10.46 -16.41 18.76
C SER A 72 -9.44 -17.35 19.40
N GLU A 73 -8.55 -16.82 20.20
CA GLU A 73 -7.57 -17.57 21.00
C GLU A 73 -7.47 -16.91 22.37
N ASP A 74 -7.46 -17.71 23.45
CA ASP A 74 -7.36 -17.25 24.84
C ASP A 74 -8.33 -16.10 25.23
N ASN A 75 -9.58 -16.15 24.76
CA ASN A 75 -10.63 -15.13 24.90
C ASN A 75 -10.31 -13.78 24.21
N GLN A 76 -9.32 -13.74 23.34
CA GLN A 76 -9.05 -12.61 22.46
C GLN A 76 -9.59 -12.90 21.05
N ASN A 77 -10.06 -11.86 20.37
CA ASN A 77 -10.54 -11.95 19.00
C ASN A 77 -9.50 -11.34 18.05
N PHE A 78 -9.21 -12.06 16.98
CA PHE A 78 -8.26 -11.67 15.95
C PHE A 78 -8.94 -11.60 14.60
N ASN A 79 -8.64 -10.56 13.84
CA ASN A 79 -9.18 -10.36 12.50
C ASN A 79 -8.47 -11.24 11.46
N ALA A 80 -9.11 -11.47 10.33
CA ALA A 80 -8.40 -11.93 9.14
C ALA A 80 -7.25 -10.97 8.82
N GLY A 81 -6.13 -11.48 8.35
CA GLY A 81 -4.90 -10.71 8.16
C GLY A 81 -3.96 -10.67 9.37
N SER A 82 -4.40 -11.14 10.55
CA SER A 82 -3.54 -11.21 11.74
C SER A 82 -2.32 -12.09 11.51
N PHE A 83 -1.17 -11.62 11.97
CA PHE A 83 0.09 -12.35 11.84
C PHE A 83 0.20 -13.43 12.91
N ILE A 84 0.66 -14.60 12.49
CA ILE A 84 1.00 -15.73 13.35
C ILE A 84 2.48 -16.03 13.14
N ILE A 85 3.28 -15.89 14.20
CA ILE A 85 4.72 -15.98 14.17
C ILE A 85 5.15 -17.10 15.09
N LYS A 86 5.78 -18.15 14.53
CA LYS A 86 6.32 -19.24 15.33
C LYS A 86 7.62 -18.81 15.99
N VAL A 87 7.69 -18.98 17.30
CA VAL A 87 8.92 -18.81 18.06
C VAL A 87 9.63 -20.16 18.02
N ASP A 88 10.64 -20.28 17.16
CA ASP A 88 11.56 -21.40 17.23
C ASP A 88 12.45 -21.20 18.48
N ASP A 89 13.34 -22.17 18.80
CA ASP A 89 14.25 -22.12 19.97
C ASP A 89 15.26 -20.94 19.93
N ASN A 90 14.78 -19.79 19.44
CA ASN A 90 15.56 -18.56 19.25
C ASN A 90 15.08 -17.48 20.23
N GLU A 91 15.77 -17.34 21.36
CA GLU A 91 15.48 -16.31 22.35
C GLU A 91 15.54 -14.89 21.76
N GLU A 92 16.37 -14.64 20.75
CA GLU A 92 16.50 -13.34 20.09
C GLU A 92 15.20 -12.92 19.38
N LEU A 93 14.39 -13.89 18.88
CA LEU A 93 13.13 -13.59 18.20
C LEU A 93 12.10 -12.96 19.14
N SER A 94 12.01 -13.45 20.37
CA SER A 94 11.11 -12.89 21.39
C SER A 94 11.46 -11.45 21.76
N ASP A 95 12.74 -11.14 21.89
CA ASP A 95 13.21 -9.78 22.15
C ASP A 95 12.95 -8.88 20.94
N ARG A 96 13.19 -9.36 19.72
CA ARG A 96 12.87 -8.62 18.49
C ARG A 96 11.38 -8.27 18.37
N ILE A 97 10.49 -9.21 18.69
CA ILE A 97 9.03 -8.97 18.66
C ILE A 97 8.63 -7.96 19.71
N LYS A 98 9.20 -8.02 20.91
CA LYS A 98 8.95 -7.06 21.98
C LYS A 98 9.40 -5.64 21.61
N ASP A 99 10.59 -5.50 21.04
CA ASP A 99 11.12 -4.23 20.59
C ASP A 99 10.27 -3.66 19.44
N ALA A 100 9.91 -4.48 18.46
CA ALA A 100 9.04 -4.11 17.36
C ALA A 100 7.63 -3.72 17.83
N ALA A 101 7.04 -4.46 18.77
CA ALA A 101 5.76 -4.11 19.36
C ALA A 101 5.77 -2.71 19.99
N SER A 102 6.84 -2.39 20.71
CA SER A 102 7.03 -1.06 21.30
C SER A 102 7.29 0.02 20.24
N GLU A 103 8.06 -0.29 19.20
CA GLU A 103 8.41 0.67 18.14
C GLU A 103 7.23 1.00 17.24
N TYR A 104 6.48 -0.03 16.80
CA TYR A 104 5.37 0.12 15.84
C TYR A 104 4.00 0.29 16.52
N GLY A 105 3.93 0.13 17.85
CA GLY A 105 2.71 0.38 18.62
C GLY A 105 1.64 -0.69 18.47
N PHE A 106 2.02 -1.96 18.30
CA PHE A 106 1.08 -3.08 18.29
C PHE A 106 1.24 -3.95 19.55
N THR A 107 0.22 -4.77 19.84
CA THR A 107 0.31 -5.80 20.88
C THR A 107 0.53 -7.16 20.25
N ALA A 108 1.59 -7.87 20.67
CA ALA A 108 1.84 -9.25 20.34
C ALA A 108 1.35 -10.17 21.48
N TYR A 109 0.45 -11.10 21.18
CA TYR A 109 -0.11 -12.04 22.14
C TYR A 109 0.64 -13.36 22.07
N GLY A 110 1.33 -13.72 23.15
CA GLY A 110 2.00 -15.00 23.28
C GLY A 110 1.03 -16.13 23.59
N VAL A 111 1.10 -17.23 22.83
CA VAL A 111 0.30 -18.43 23.02
C VAL A 111 1.15 -19.70 22.93
N ASP A 112 0.73 -20.77 23.62
CA ASP A 112 1.50 -22.01 23.69
C ASP A 112 1.27 -22.92 22.46
N SER A 113 0.07 -22.88 21.87
CA SER A 113 -0.29 -23.70 20.72
C SER A 113 -0.53 -22.87 19.46
N ARG A 114 -0.30 -23.48 18.29
CA ARG A 114 -0.65 -22.85 17.02
C ARG A 114 -2.17 -22.66 16.94
N PRO A 115 -2.65 -21.45 16.64
CA PRO A 115 -4.07 -21.20 16.45
C PRO A 115 -4.69 -22.11 15.35
N ASP A 116 -5.91 -22.57 15.58
CA ASP A 116 -6.65 -23.40 14.61
C ASP A 116 -7.36 -22.52 13.57
N VAL A 117 -6.60 -21.98 12.66
CA VAL A 117 -7.08 -21.14 11.58
C VAL A 117 -6.28 -21.42 10.30
N ALA A 118 -6.93 -21.30 9.13
CA ALA A 118 -6.26 -21.36 7.85
C ALA A 118 -5.33 -20.14 7.68
N THR A 119 -4.13 -20.37 7.14
CA THR A 119 -3.10 -19.35 6.97
C THR A 119 -2.41 -19.46 5.63
N HIS A 120 -1.80 -18.37 5.21
CA HIS A 120 -0.83 -18.34 4.11
C HIS A 120 0.44 -17.59 4.54
N SER A 121 1.55 -17.85 3.87
CA SER A 121 2.81 -17.15 4.11
C SER A 121 2.71 -15.68 3.67
N VAL A 122 3.34 -14.79 4.45
CA VAL A 122 3.46 -13.37 4.13
C VAL A 122 4.90 -13.07 3.74
N GLU A 123 5.13 -12.94 2.45
CA GLU A 123 6.43 -12.54 1.91
C GLU A 123 6.54 -11.02 1.78
N THR A 124 7.76 -10.49 1.74
CA THR A 124 8.01 -9.09 1.40
C THR A 124 8.12 -8.96 -0.12
N PRO A 125 7.19 -8.28 -0.79
CA PRO A 125 7.25 -8.12 -2.23
C PRO A 125 8.38 -7.15 -2.64
N ARG A 126 8.96 -7.37 -3.81
CA ARG A 126 9.81 -6.39 -4.49
C ARG A 126 8.90 -5.37 -5.16
N VAL A 127 8.98 -4.14 -4.70
CA VAL A 127 8.05 -3.07 -5.07
C VAL A 127 8.69 -2.13 -6.07
N ALA A 128 7.96 -1.80 -7.15
CA ALA A 128 8.28 -0.67 -8.02
C ALA A 128 7.17 0.38 -7.99
N ILE A 129 7.54 1.64 -8.11
CA ILE A 129 6.62 2.74 -8.41
C ILE A 129 6.91 3.22 -9.83
N MET A 130 5.96 2.99 -10.73
CA MET A 130 6.03 3.49 -12.10
C MET A 130 5.57 4.96 -12.16
N HIS A 131 6.32 5.80 -12.86
CA HIS A 131 5.99 7.20 -13.03
C HIS A 131 5.99 7.63 -14.49
N THR A 132 5.21 8.67 -14.77
CA THR A 132 5.35 9.51 -15.97
C THR A 132 6.24 10.71 -15.63
N TRP A 133 6.85 11.35 -16.61
CA TRP A 133 7.78 12.47 -16.38
C TRP A 133 7.10 13.76 -15.90
N THR A 134 5.80 13.92 -16.08
CA THR A 134 5.11 15.21 -15.87
C THR A 134 3.91 15.19 -14.94
N SER A 135 3.47 14.05 -14.46
CA SER A 135 2.27 13.92 -13.60
C SER A 135 2.61 13.10 -12.36
N THR A 136 3.51 13.63 -11.54
CA THR A 136 4.19 12.90 -10.46
C THR A 136 3.69 13.25 -9.05
N GLN A 137 2.62 14.05 -8.93
CA GLN A 137 2.14 14.48 -7.62
C GLN A 137 1.57 13.31 -6.78
N THR A 138 0.74 12.47 -7.38
CA THR A 138 0.09 11.36 -6.67
C THR A 138 1.12 10.31 -6.27
N GLU A 139 2.02 9.95 -7.18
CA GLU A 139 3.06 8.97 -6.87
C GLU A 139 4.04 9.50 -5.81
N GLY A 140 4.28 10.81 -5.77
CA GLY A 140 5.06 11.44 -4.71
C GLY A 140 4.45 11.26 -3.31
N TRP A 141 3.13 11.27 -3.19
CA TRP A 141 2.45 10.95 -1.93
C TRP A 141 2.57 9.45 -1.57
N ILE A 142 2.52 8.57 -2.57
CA ILE A 142 2.73 7.14 -2.36
C ILE A 142 4.16 6.90 -1.86
N ARG A 143 5.15 7.50 -2.50
CA ARG A 143 6.56 7.43 -2.09
C ARG A 143 6.75 7.91 -0.66
N LEU A 144 6.22 9.10 -0.33
CA LEU A 144 6.29 9.61 1.03
C LEU A 144 5.72 8.63 2.06
N GLY A 145 4.60 7.97 1.74
CA GLY A 145 4.02 6.95 2.60
C GLY A 145 4.92 5.72 2.76
N LEU A 146 5.48 5.20 1.66
CA LEU A 146 6.40 4.06 1.71
C LEU A 146 7.69 4.40 2.46
N ASP A 147 8.26 5.58 2.22
CA ASP A 147 9.43 6.09 2.95
C ASP A 147 9.17 6.17 4.46
N GLN A 148 7.98 6.65 4.85
CA GLN A 148 7.59 6.78 6.26
C GLN A 148 7.49 5.43 6.98
N TYR A 149 7.08 4.38 6.27
CA TYR A 149 6.94 3.03 6.81
C TYR A 149 8.13 2.12 6.51
N GLY A 150 9.20 2.65 5.94
CA GLY A 150 10.41 1.91 5.64
C GLY A 150 10.23 0.81 4.60
N VAL A 151 9.27 0.96 3.69
CA VAL A 151 9.02 0.02 2.60
C VAL A 151 9.95 0.36 1.43
N PRO A 152 10.92 -0.51 1.08
CA PRO A 152 11.81 -0.26 -0.04
C PRO A 152 11.06 -0.37 -1.37
N TYR A 153 11.43 0.48 -2.33
CA TYR A 153 10.88 0.44 -3.68
C TYR A 153 11.89 0.96 -4.70
N ASP A 154 11.78 0.50 -5.94
CA ASP A 154 12.45 1.10 -7.08
C ASP A 154 11.52 2.12 -7.75
N TYR A 155 12.07 3.26 -8.13
CA TYR A 155 11.35 4.32 -8.84
C TYR A 155 11.68 4.23 -10.31
N ILE A 156 10.74 3.74 -11.13
CA ILE A 156 10.94 3.39 -12.53
C ILE A 156 10.05 4.23 -13.45
N SER A 157 10.58 4.66 -14.55
CA SER A 157 9.82 5.43 -15.54
C SER A 157 8.96 4.54 -16.44
N VAL A 158 8.00 5.14 -17.11
CA VAL A 158 7.26 4.47 -18.22
C VAL A 158 8.19 4.00 -19.35
N HIS A 159 9.37 4.63 -19.50
CA HIS A 159 10.37 4.20 -20.48
C HIS A 159 11.07 2.91 -20.03
N ASP A 160 11.41 2.80 -18.74
CA ASP A 160 12.02 1.58 -18.20
C ASP A 160 11.06 0.40 -18.35
N VAL A 161 9.77 0.61 -18.08
CA VAL A 161 8.73 -0.41 -18.26
C VAL A 161 8.54 -0.79 -19.73
N ARG A 162 8.63 0.18 -20.63
CA ARG A 162 8.55 -0.07 -22.07
C ARG A 162 9.73 -0.90 -22.59
N ASP A 163 10.92 -0.59 -22.09
CA ASP A 163 12.17 -1.11 -22.60
C ASP A 163 12.64 -2.39 -21.86
N ASN A 164 11.85 -2.87 -20.86
CA ASN A 164 12.11 -4.09 -20.10
C ASN A 164 10.97 -5.11 -20.26
N ASP A 165 11.23 -6.24 -20.88
CA ASP A 165 10.32 -7.35 -21.08
C ASP A 165 10.31 -8.38 -19.91
N ASP A 166 11.26 -8.28 -18.97
CA ASP A 166 11.42 -9.20 -17.85
C ASP A 166 11.02 -8.55 -16.49
N LEU A 167 9.93 -7.78 -16.45
CA LEU A 167 9.49 -7.07 -15.23
C LEU A 167 9.27 -8.02 -14.05
N ARG A 168 8.80 -9.24 -14.29
CA ARG A 168 8.51 -10.22 -13.23
C ARG A 168 9.77 -10.74 -12.55
N ASP A 169 10.90 -10.75 -13.22
CA ASP A 169 12.18 -11.15 -12.64
C ASP A 169 12.67 -10.15 -11.61
N SER A 170 12.29 -8.88 -11.75
CA SER A 170 12.69 -7.80 -10.85
C SER A 170 11.65 -7.46 -9.81
N TYR A 171 10.34 -7.55 -10.12
CA TYR A 171 9.25 -7.02 -9.28
C TYR A 171 8.14 -8.03 -9.04
N ASP A 172 7.50 -7.89 -7.88
CA ASP A 172 6.29 -8.61 -7.49
C ASP A 172 5.07 -7.67 -7.52
N LEU A 173 5.30 -6.39 -7.26
CA LEU A 173 4.28 -5.34 -7.18
C LEU A 173 4.75 -4.09 -7.94
N ILE A 174 3.93 -3.61 -8.87
CA ILE A 174 4.11 -2.31 -9.52
C ILE A 174 2.94 -1.40 -9.14
N LEU A 175 3.26 -0.26 -8.53
CA LEU A 175 2.31 0.80 -8.18
C LEU A 175 2.34 1.88 -9.25
N PHE A 176 1.18 2.28 -9.77
CA PHE A 176 1.09 3.37 -10.72
C PHE A 176 0.12 4.45 -10.22
N GLY A 177 0.67 5.57 -9.80
CA GLY A 177 -0.08 6.72 -9.31
C GLY A 177 -0.99 7.33 -10.38
N ALA A 178 -1.88 8.22 -9.95
CA ALA A 178 -2.74 8.92 -10.89
C ALA A 178 -1.91 9.70 -11.91
N ALA A 179 -2.12 9.41 -13.18
CA ALA A 179 -1.57 10.17 -14.29
C ALA A 179 -2.39 11.47 -14.53
N SER A 180 -2.22 12.14 -15.64
CA SER A 180 -3.02 13.31 -16.00
C SER A 180 -4.53 12.98 -16.08
N ARG A 181 -5.40 13.91 -15.67
CA ARG A 181 -6.85 13.75 -15.81
C ARG A 181 -7.27 13.52 -17.26
N ALA A 182 -6.55 14.06 -18.23
CA ALA A 182 -6.82 13.84 -19.65
C ALA A 182 -6.73 12.35 -20.05
N VAL A 183 -6.02 11.54 -19.29
CA VAL A 183 -5.88 10.08 -19.52
C VAL A 183 -7.17 9.32 -19.23
N VAL A 184 -8.07 9.82 -18.40
CA VAL A 184 -9.38 9.18 -18.15
C VAL A 184 -10.23 9.15 -19.43
N ASP A 185 -10.16 10.24 -20.20
CA ASP A 185 -10.90 10.38 -21.45
C ASP A 185 -10.14 9.76 -22.65
N ASP A 186 -8.80 9.76 -22.58
CA ASP A 186 -7.92 9.18 -23.60
C ASP A 186 -6.73 8.43 -22.97
N PRO A 187 -6.88 7.13 -22.66
CA PRO A 187 -5.80 6.31 -22.11
C PRO A 187 -4.57 6.21 -23.02
N LEU A 188 -4.71 6.54 -24.31
CA LEU A 188 -3.59 6.62 -25.24
C LEU A 188 -2.61 7.75 -24.86
N GLY A 189 -3.02 8.70 -24.03
CA GLY A 189 -2.12 9.71 -23.49
C GLY A 189 -0.94 9.12 -22.70
N ILE A 190 -1.14 8.02 -21.97
CA ILE A 190 -0.04 7.30 -21.29
C ILE A 190 0.85 6.59 -22.33
N ILE A 191 0.26 6.05 -23.37
CA ILE A 191 0.97 5.30 -24.43
C ILE A 191 1.87 6.24 -25.23
N HIS A 192 1.32 7.35 -25.68
CA HIS A 192 2.04 8.30 -26.52
C HIS A 192 3.00 9.19 -25.73
N GLY A 193 2.64 9.52 -24.48
CA GLY A 193 3.41 10.43 -23.63
C GLY A 193 3.61 11.81 -24.25
N LEU A 194 4.68 12.46 -23.85
CA LEU A 194 5.04 13.79 -24.36
C LEU A 194 5.49 13.71 -25.82
N GLN A 195 5.06 14.70 -26.61
CA GLN A 195 5.42 14.84 -28.03
C GLN A 195 6.16 16.16 -28.25
N GLY A 196 7.01 16.20 -29.25
CA GLY A 196 7.76 17.40 -29.61
C GLY A 196 8.85 17.14 -30.64
N ASP A 197 9.34 18.20 -31.26
CA ASP A 197 10.34 18.12 -32.34
C ASP A 197 11.79 18.00 -31.81
N LYS A 198 12.01 18.30 -30.55
CA LYS A 198 13.34 18.31 -29.91
C LYS A 198 13.35 17.51 -28.63
N PRO A 199 14.48 16.89 -28.27
CA PRO A 199 14.63 16.23 -26.99
C PRO A 199 14.28 17.17 -25.83
N MET A 200 13.63 16.59 -24.81
CA MET A 200 13.19 17.28 -23.60
C MET A 200 13.91 16.65 -22.39
N PRO A 201 15.08 17.13 -21.99
CA PRO A 201 15.82 16.53 -20.89
C PRO A 201 15.13 16.80 -19.54
N TRP A 202 15.17 15.80 -18.66
CA TRP A 202 14.76 15.88 -17.27
C TRP A 202 15.99 15.64 -16.38
N GLN A 203 16.81 16.67 -16.20
CA GLN A 203 18.06 16.58 -15.45
C GLN A 203 18.45 17.92 -14.86
N ALA A 204 19.37 17.88 -13.90
CA ALA A 204 19.88 19.08 -13.27
C ALA A 204 20.53 20.04 -14.27
N SER A 205 20.28 21.32 -14.09
CA SER A 205 20.92 22.42 -14.83
C SER A 205 21.25 23.56 -13.88
N GLU A 206 21.95 24.56 -14.38
CA GLU A 206 22.23 25.78 -13.61
C GLU A 206 20.95 26.44 -13.06
N PHE A 207 19.87 26.43 -13.84
CA PHE A 207 18.58 27.01 -13.45
C PHE A 207 17.67 26.09 -12.67
N THR A 208 17.87 24.78 -12.78
CA THR A 208 17.05 23.74 -12.13
C THR A 208 17.93 22.69 -11.44
N PRO A 209 18.68 23.06 -10.38
CA PRO A 209 19.69 22.19 -9.79
C PRO A 209 19.12 20.95 -9.06
N ASN A 210 17.82 20.93 -8.85
CA ASN A 210 17.14 19.82 -8.17
C ASN A 210 16.34 18.92 -9.11
N LEU A 211 16.28 19.26 -10.39
CA LEU A 211 15.58 18.45 -11.39
C LEU A 211 16.36 17.14 -11.62
N GLY A 212 15.65 16.03 -11.79
CA GLY A 212 16.29 14.73 -12.06
C GLY A 212 16.94 14.05 -10.84
N ARG A 213 16.64 14.50 -9.60
CA ARG A 213 17.21 13.87 -8.39
C ARG A 213 16.70 12.45 -8.12
N GLN A 214 15.45 12.20 -8.45
CA GLN A 214 14.81 10.89 -8.19
C GLN A 214 14.99 9.96 -9.37
N ASP A 215 14.80 10.50 -10.56
CA ASP A 215 15.06 9.84 -11.83
C ASP A 215 15.36 10.91 -12.89
N SER A 216 16.15 10.58 -13.88
CA SER A 216 16.62 11.52 -14.91
C SER A 216 16.65 10.89 -16.29
N THR A 217 16.41 11.70 -17.30
CA THR A 217 16.51 11.27 -18.70
C THR A 217 17.02 12.40 -19.58
N ASP A 218 17.69 12.04 -20.67
CA ASP A 218 18.05 12.97 -21.73
C ASP A 218 16.83 13.39 -22.56
N ASP A 219 15.75 12.61 -22.52
CA ASP A 219 14.54 12.88 -23.28
C ASP A 219 13.29 12.25 -22.68
N MET A 220 12.39 13.09 -22.14
CA MET A 220 11.10 12.63 -21.61
C MET A 220 10.05 12.37 -22.68
N ARG A 221 10.33 12.56 -23.96
CA ARG A 221 9.35 12.33 -25.02
C ARG A 221 9.05 10.85 -25.16
N GLY A 222 7.86 10.58 -25.64
CA GLY A 222 7.30 9.25 -25.67
C GLY A 222 6.67 8.88 -24.32
N GLY A 223 5.95 7.80 -24.30
CA GLY A 223 5.28 7.26 -23.15
C GLY A 223 5.57 5.79 -22.98
N LEU A 224 4.61 5.10 -22.38
CA LEU A 224 4.68 3.67 -22.13
C LEU A 224 4.81 2.83 -23.43
N GLY A 225 4.28 3.33 -24.56
CA GLY A 225 4.22 2.56 -25.79
C GLY A 225 3.26 1.36 -25.69
N ILE A 226 3.03 0.68 -26.79
CA ILE A 226 2.29 -0.59 -26.82
C ILE A 226 3.16 -1.71 -26.23
N GLU A 227 4.45 -1.61 -26.40
CA GLU A 227 5.45 -2.52 -25.84
C GLU A 227 5.35 -2.54 -24.31
N GLY A 228 5.31 -1.38 -23.64
CA GLY A 228 5.17 -1.32 -22.20
C GLY A 228 3.82 -1.83 -21.69
N VAL A 229 2.73 -1.66 -22.48
CA VAL A 229 1.45 -2.30 -22.16
C VAL A 229 1.55 -3.82 -22.24
N ALA A 230 2.23 -4.34 -23.24
CA ALA A 230 2.46 -5.77 -23.39
C ALA A 230 3.30 -6.31 -22.22
N ASN A 231 4.37 -5.62 -21.84
CA ASN A 231 5.23 -6.00 -20.72
C ASN A 231 4.48 -6.01 -19.38
N ILE A 232 3.63 -5.00 -19.12
CA ILE A 232 2.76 -5.00 -17.91
C ILE A 232 1.77 -6.17 -17.96
N LYS A 233 1.19 -6.45 -19.11
CA LYS A 233 0.24 -7.55 -19.24
C LYS A 233 0.93 -8.89 -18.98
N GLU A 234 2.11 -9.12 -19.53
CA GLU A 234 2.91 -10.31 -19.28
C GLU A 234 3.33 -10.42 -17.81
N PHE A 235 3.74 -9.32 -17.20
CA PHE A 235 4.01 -9.23 -15.76
C PHE A 235 2.82 -9.72 -14.91
N VAL A 236 1.59 -9.25 -15.22
CA VAL A 236 0.37 -9.66 -14.52
C VAL A 236 0.03 -11.13 -14.80
N GLU A 237 0.15 -11.60 -16.03
CA GLU A 237 -0.09 -12.99 -16.42
C GLU A 237 0.90 -13.95 -15.76
N ALA A 238 2.13 -13.48 -15.48
CA ALA A 238 3.15 -14.23 -14.72
C ALA A 238 2.97 -14.14 -13.18
N GLY A 239 1.85 -13.58 -12.69
CA GLY A 239 1.51 -13.50 -11.28
C GLY A 239 2.01 -12.25 -10.56
N GLY A 240 2.46 -11.24 -11.29
CA GLY A 240 2.76 -9.91 -10.75
C GLY A 240 1.48 -9.14 -10.41
N VAL A 241 1.56 -8.24 -9.43
CA VAL A 241 0.45 -7.38 -9.00
C VAL A 241 0.64 -5.97 -9.54
N PHE A 242 -0.30 -5.50 -10.36
CA PHE A 242 -0.31 -4.14 -10.90
C PHE A 242 -1.43 -3.32 -10.25
N VAL A 243 -1.07 -2.34 -9.41
CA VAL A 243 -2.02 -1.48 -8.70
C VAL A 243 -2.04 -0.10 -9.31
N THR A 244 -3.22 0.34 -9.71
CA THR A 244 -3.44 1.65 -10.32
C THR A 244 -4.38 2.51 -9.50
N PHE A 245 -4.17 3.81 -9.53
CA PHE A 245 -4.94 4.77 -8.72
C PHE A 245 -5.60 5.83 -9.62
N SER A 246 -6.91 6.05 -9.41
CA SER A 246 -7.66 7.12 -10.08
C SER A 246 -7.54 7.04 -11.63
N SER A 247 -7.04 8.09 -12.28
CA SER A 247 -6.96 8.19 -13.75
C SER A 247 -6.10 7.10 -14.40
N SER A 248 -5.07 6.60 -13.74
CA SER A 248 -4.24 5.51 -14.28
C SER A 248 -4.99 4.19 -14.39
N SER A 249 -6.13 4.02 -13.68
CA SER A 249 -6.98 2.83 -13.78
C SER A 249 -7.63 2.66 -15.15
N SER A 250 -7.60 3.71 -15.99
CA SER A 250 -8.00 3.62 -17.41
C SER A 250 -7.10 2.67 -18.20
N LEU A 251 -5.83 2.54 -17.84
CA LEU A 251 -4.88 1.68 -18.53
C LEU A 251 -5.28 0.19 -18.48
N PRO A 252 -5.37 -0.46 -17.30
CA PRO A 252 -5.74 -1.87 -17.23
C PRO A 252 -7.17 -2.14 -17.72
N THR A 253 -8.10 -1.20 -17.56
CA THR A 253 -9.47 -1.38 -18.06
C THR A 253 -9.58 -1.28 -19.57
N HIS A 254 -8.86 -0.34 -20.19
CA HIS A 254 -8.87 -0.15 -21.64
C HIS A 254 -8.20 -1.30 -22.41
N PHE A 255 -7.10 -1.83 -21.87
CA PHE A 255 -6.32 -2.89 -22.49
C PHE A 255 -6.69 -4.30 -22.04
N GLY A 256 -7.84 -4.45 -21.36
CA GLY A 256 -8.42 -5.76 -21.02
C GLY A 256 -7.69 -6.55 -19.95
N MET A 257 -6.87 -5.89 -19.13
CA MET A 257 -6.22 -6.51 -17.96
C MET A 257 -7.17 -6.65 -16.77
N ALA A 258 -8.17 -5.77 -16.64
CA ALA A 258 -9.20 -5.80 -15.61
C ALA A 258 -10.54 -6.22 -16.23
N GLN A 259 -10.89 -7.50 -16.10
CA GLN A 259 -12.15 -8.02 -16.61
C GLN A 259 -13.34 -7.62 -15.74
N GLY A 260 -14.48 -7.30 -16.39
CA GLY A 260 -15.72 -6.94 -15.69
C GLY A 260 -15.75 -5.52 -15.10
N VAL A 261 -14.68 -4.76 -15.23
CA VAL A 261 -14.58 -3.36 -14.79
C VAL A 261 -14.71 -2.42 -15.98
N ASN A 262 -15.58 -1.41 -15.87
CA ASN A 262 -15.74 -0.38 -16.88
C ASN A 262 -15.76 1.01 -16.24
N ILE A 263 -14.90 1.89 -16.72
CA ILE A 263 -14.91 3.29 -16.37
C ILE A 263 -15.92 4.01 -17.29
N ARG A 264 -16.95 4.63 -16.70
CA ARG A 264 -17.96 5.38 -17.44
C ARG A 264 -18.06 6.79 -16.90
N THR A 265 -17.90 7.76 -17.76
CA THR A 265 -18.32 9.15 -17.47
C THR A 265 -19.82 9.25 -17.59
N THR A 266 -20.46 9.82 -16.57
CA THR A 266 -21.90 10.09 -16.61
C THR A 266 -22.16 11.58 -16.44
N PRO A 267 -22.93 12.21 -17.36
CA PRO A 267 -23.21 13.65 -17.27
C PRO A 267 -24.16 14.02 -16.12
N LYS A 268 -24.79 13.03 -15.48
CA LYS A 268 -25.79 13.22 -14.42
C LYS A 268 -25.25 12.99 -13.02
N LEU A 269 -24.08 12.42 -12.86
CA LEU A 269 -23.44 12.16 -11.57
C LEU A 269 -22.04 12.74 -11.59
N TRP A 270 -21.81 13.69 -10.72
CA TRP A 270 -20.50 14.28 -10.49
C TRP A 270 -20.22 14.30 -8.99
N ALA A 271 -19.14 13.67 -8.59
CA ALA A 271 -18.76 13.51 -7.20
C ALA A 271 -17.30 13.89 -7.00
N PRO A 272 -16.93 15.18 -7.14
CA PRO A 272 -15.55 15.62 -7.03
C PRO A 272 -15.11 15.63 -5.56
N GLY A 273 -14.14 14.78 -5.23
CA GLY A 273 -13.52 14.78 -3.92
C GLY A 273 -14.45 14.41 -2.77
N GLY A 274 -15.35 13.47 -2.98
CA GLY A 274 -16.27 12.97 -1.96
C GLY A 274 -15.70 11.77 -1.19
N VAL A 275 -16.10 11.63 0.09
CA VAL A 275 -15.90 10.38 0.84
C VAL A 275 -17.22 9.60 0.81
N PHE A 276 -17.18 8.41 0.27
CA PHE A 276 -18.33 7.54 0.14
C PHE A 276 -18.30 6.43 1.17
N ARG A 277 -19.45 6.13 1.75
CA ARG A 277 -19.63 4.92 2.54
C ARG A 277 -19.83 3.77 1.58
N THR A 278 -18.93 2.81 1.61
CA THR A 278 -18.99 1.59 0.79
C THR A 278 -19.30 0.39 1.66
N GLN A 279 -19.91 -0.64 1.07
CA GLN A 279 -20.10 -1.93 1.71
C GLN A 279 -19.05 -2.91 1.19
N ILE A 280 -18.42 -3.64 2.10
CA ILE A 280 -17.54 -4.75 1.77
C ILE A 280 -18.40 -5.94 1.39
N THR A 281 -18.28 -6.40 0.15
CA THR A 281 -19.05 -7.54 -0.38
C THR A 281 -18.30 -8.86 -0.34
N ASP A 282 -16.99 -8.81 -0.12
CA ASP A 282 -16.12 -9.97 0.03
C ASP A 282 -15.15 -9.74 1.19
N SER A 283 -15.50 -10.23 2.35
CA SER A 283 -14.66 -10.16 3.57
C SER A 283 -13.52 -11.18 3.58
N GLY A 284 -13.52 -12.15 2.68
CA GLY A 284 -12.45 -13.13 2.50
C GLY A 284 -11.32 -12.64 1.61
N SER A 285 -11.47 -11.46 0.98
CA SER A 285 -10.42 -10.88 0.18
C SER A 285 -9.31 -10.27 1.05
N PRO A 286 -8.03 -10.55 0.79
CA PRO A 286 -6.92 -9.92 1.52
C PRO A 286 -6.95 -8.38 1.50
N ILE A 287 -7.56 -7.76 0.47
CA ILE A 287 -7.70 -6.30 0.37
C ILE A 287 -8.62 -5.74 1.47
N THR A 288 -9.53 -6.56 2.00
CA THR A 288 -10.54 -6.15 2.99
C THR A 288 -10.26 -6.67 4.39
N TYR A 289 -9.15 -7.35 4.60
CA TYR A 289 -8.75 -7.83 5.92
C TYR A 289 -8.65 -6.68 6.94
N GLY A 290 -9.08 -6.93 8.16
CA GLY A 290 -9.07 -5.96 9.25
C GLY A 290 -10.15 -4.88 9.20
N TYR A 291 -10.92 -4.78 8.11
CA TYR A 291 -12.07 -3.87 8.01
C TYR A 291 -13.37 -4.55 8.43
N GLY A 292 -14.32 -3.75 8.93
CA GLY A 292 -15.69 -4.20 9.19
C GLY A 292 -16.54 -4.29 7.91
N GLU A 293 -17.86 -4.26 8.04
CA GLU A 293 -18.79 -4.34 6.90
C GLU A 293 -18.78 -3.10 6.01
N GLU A 294 -18.36 -1.95 6.53
CA GLU A 294 -18.38 -0.66 5.83
C GLU A 294 -16.99 -0.01 5.85
N LEU A 295 -16.66 0.68 4.77
CA LEU A 295 -15.43 1.43 4.62
C LEU A 295 -15.72 2.81 4.02
N GLY A 296 -15.06 3.84 4.55
CA GLY A 296 -15.01 5.16 3.91
C GLY A 296 -14.00 5.17 2.78
N VAL A 297 -14.44 5.39 1.55
CA VAL A 297 -13.56 5.47 0.38
C VAL A 297 -13.60 6.88 -0.20
N TYR A 298 -12.42 7.48 -0.39
CA TYR A 298 -12.26 8.75 -1.08
C TYR A 298 -12.34 8.52 -2.60
N PHE A 299 -13.19 9.33 -3.27
CA PHE A 299 -13.44 9.20 -4.69
C PHE A 299 -13.13 10.49 -5.46
#